data_24ea267e82190e5058d275b107ea766d
#
_entry.id   24ea267e82190e5058d275b107ea766d
#
_cell.length_a   1.000
_cell.length_b   1.000
_cell.length_c   1.000
_cell.angle_alpha   90.00
_cell.angle_beta   90.00
_cell.angle_gamma   90.00
#
_symmetry.space_group_name_H-M   'P 1'
#
loop_
_entity.id
_entity.type
_entity.pdbx_description
1 polymer ?
#
loop_
_entity_poly.entity_id
_entity_poly.type
_entity_poly.pdbx_seq_one_letter_code
_entity_poly.pdbx_strand_id
1 'polypeptide(L)'
;MEKTKIPDKAFFKNKQNILFLVLLLYALATSIITSLDGGDFDVYLEAAQKLSTKENIYAPPFIRGLQYYYSVFFALILIPFSFTTFISEVIWSLLSYFFLYRIFTLIKTYFDFTLLTTKQYRTWVILTLILSLQFILYNVAMIQITFFFIMGYL
;
A
#
# COMPACT_ATOMS: atom_id res chain seq x y z
N MET A 1 15.77 39.87 -27.20
CA MET A 1 15.97 38.60 -26.51
C MET A 1 15.17 38.63 -25.21
N GLU A 2 13.99 38.07 -25.25
CA GLU A 2 13.08 38.02 -24.12
C GLU A 2 13.59 36.95 -23.15
N LYS A 3 14.00 37.38 -21.95
CA LYS A 3 14.41 36.44 -20.87
C LYS A 3 13.18 35.66 -20.45
N THR A 4 13.08 34.41 -20.87
CA THR A 4 12.10 33.45 -20.34
C THR A 4 12.25 33.42 -18.82
N LYS A 5 11.27 33.99 -18.10
CA LYS A 5 11.18 33.92 -16.63
C LYS A 5 11.12 32.46 -16.23
N ILE A 6 12.16 31.93 -15.59
CA ILE A 6 12.16 30.63 -14.94
C ILE A 6 11.09 30.70 -13.85
N PRO A 7 10.07 29.85 -13.88
CA PRO A 7 9.02 29.89 -12.86
C PRO A 7 9.60 29.66 -11.46
N ASP A 8 9.11 30.46 -10.52
CA ASP A 8 9.63 30.54 -9.17
C ASP A 8 9.59 29.16 -8.47
N LYS A 9 10.71 28.77 -7.88
CA LYS A 9 10.83 27.48 -7.12
C LYS A 9 9.77 27.35 -6.01
N ALA A 10 9.32 28.48 -5.44
CA ALA A 10 8.23 28.52 -4.46
C ALA A 10 6.89 28.06 -5.04
N PHE A 11 6.60 28.40 -6.31
CA PHE A 11 5.37 27.98 -7.00
C PHE A 11 5.32 26.46 -7.23
N PHE A 12 6.43 25.84 -7.62
CA PHE A 12 6.52 24.40 -7.79
C PHE A 12 6.43 23.66 -6.45
N LYS A 13 7.09 24.19 -5.42
CA LYS A 13 7.04 23.62 -4.05
C LYS A 13 5.61 23.64 -3.50
N ASN A 14 4.85 24.70 -3.75
CA ASN A 14 3.45 24.78 -3.32
C ASN A 14 2.56 23.78 -4.06
N LYS A 15 2.73 23.61 -5.39
CA LYS A 15 1.98 22.59 -6.16
C LYS A 15 2.30 21.16 -5.73
N GLN A 16 3.54 20.85 -5.41
CA GLN A 16 3.94 19.52 -4.91
C GLN A 16 3.31 19.24 -3.55
N ASN A 17 3.29 20.23 -2.66
CA ASN A 17 2.66 20.09 -1.36
C ASN A 17 1.13 19.89 -1.46
N ILE A 18 0.47 20.61 -2.38
CA ILE A 18 -0.97 20.43 -2.64
C ILE A 18 -1.24 19.05 -3.20
N LEU A 19 -0.45 18.58 -4.18
CA LEU A 19 -0.59 17.23 -4.74
C LEU A 19 -0.39 16.16 -3.65
N PHE A 20 0.64 16.32 -2.81
CA PHE A 20 0.89 15.40 -1.69
C PHE A 20 -0.28 15.36 -0.72
N LEU A 21 -0.84 16.53 -0.36
CA LEU A 21 -2.00 16.60 0.52
C LEU A 21 -3.22 15.91 -0.09
N VAL A 22 -3.49 16.12 -1.38
CA VAL A 22 -4.61 15.47 -2.09
C VAL A 22 -4.43 13.95 -2.09
N LEU A 23 -3.23 13.45 -2.38
CA LEU A 23 -2.93 12.01 -2.36
C LEU A 23 -3.06 11.42 -0.95
N LEU A 24 -2.63 12.16 0.07
CA LEU A 24 -2.76 11.73 1.47
C LEU A 24 -4.23 11.64 1.89
N LEU A 25 -5.04 12.64 1.55
CA LEU A 25 -6.48 12.64 1.82
C LEU A 25 -7.20 11.52 1.06
N TYR A 26 -6.81 11.26 -0.19
CA TYR A 26 -7.31 10.14 -0.97
C TYR A 26 -6.96 8.80 -0.30
N ALA A 27 -5.70 8.60 0.08
CA ALA A 27 -5.26 7.38 0.77
C ALA A 27 -6.01 7.18 2.08
N LEU A 28 -6.23 8.24 2.88
CA LEU A 28 -6.98 8.17 4.12
C LEU A 28 -8.46 7.81 3.88
N ALA A 29 -9.10 8.48 2.93
CA ALA A 29 -10.51 8.23 2.62
C ALA A 29 -10.72 6.79 2.10
N THR A 30 -9.88 6.32 1.17
CA THR A 30 -9.96 4.95 0.66
C THR A 30 -9.65 3.92 1.74
N SER A 31 -8.67 4.16 2.62
CA SER A 31 -8.37 3.28 3.74
C SER A 31 -9.56 3.12 4.69
N ILE A 32 -10.27 4.21 5.01
CA ILE A 32 -11.47 4.16 5.83
C ILE A 32 -12.58 3.37 5.14
N ILE A 33 -12.84 3.67 3.86
CA ILE A 33 -13.91 2.99 3.09
C ILE A 33 -13.63 1.49 2.98
N THR A 34 -12.42 1.09 2.59
CA THR A 34 -12.07 -0.34 2.46
C THR A 34 -12.14 -1.07 3.79
N SER A 35 -11.78 -0.42 4.91
CA SER A 35 -11.87 -1.02 6.24
C SER A 35 -13.32 -1.17 6.74
N LEU A 36 -14.29 -0.44 6.19
CA LEU A 36 -15.70 -0.68 6.48
C LEU A 36 -16.25 -1.91 5.76
N ASP A 37 -15.73 -2.20 4.56
CA ASP A 37 -16.13 -3.37 3.79
C ASP A 37 -15.41 -4.65 4.24
N GLY A 38 -14.27 -4.50 4.94
CA GLY A 38 -13.34 -5.58 5.35
C GLY A 38 -12.63 -6.22 4.15
N GLY A 39 -11.63 -7.05 4.42
CA GLY A 39 -10.81 -7.69 3.38
C GLY A 39 -10.15 -8.99 3.83
N ASP A 40 -9.14 -9.41 3.10
CA ASP A 40 -8.31 -10.58 3.46
C ASP A 40 -7.60 -10.37 4.80
N PHE A 41 -7.39 -9.12 5.20
CA PHE A 41 -6.73 -8.77 6.45
C PHE A 41 -7.53 -9.22 7.68
N ASP A 42 -8.86 -9.27 7.60
CA ASP A 42 -9.72 -9.83 8.66
C ASP A 42 -9.29 -11.23 9.06
N VAL A 43 -9.00 -12.08 8.07
CA VAL A 43 -8.56 -13.47 8.29
C VAL A 43 -7.22 -13.52 9.00
N TYR A 44 -6.33 -12.58 8.69
CA TYR A 44 -5.02 -12.50 9.35
C TYR A 44 -5.14 -12.05 10.80
N LEU A 45 -6.01 -11.08 11.07
CA LEU A 45 -6.29 -10.64 12.45
C LEU A 45 -6.99 -11.73 13.26
N GLU A 46 -7.93 -12.46 12.66
CA GLU A 46 -8.58 -13.60 13.31
C GLU A 46 -7.58 -14.71 13.66
N ALA A 47 -6.66 -15.03 12.73
CA ALA A 47 -5.59 -16.00 13.02
C ALA A 47 -4.67 -15.52 14.16
N ALA A 48 -4.35 -14.22 14.20
CA ALA A 48 -3.57 -13.62 15.29
C ALA A 48 -4.31 -13.69 16.62
N GLN A 49 -5.62 -13.48 16.63
CA GLN A 49 -6.48 -13.61 17.80
C GLN A 49 -6.55 -15.07 18.30
N LYS A 50 -6.78 -16.03 17.39
CA LYS A 50 -6.75 -17.48 17.71
C LYS A 50 -5.39 -17.87 18.30
N LEU A 51 -4.28 -17.35 17.75
CA LEU A 51 -2.95 -17.61 18.31
C LEU A 51 -2.82 -17.06 19.74
N SER A 52 -3.33 -15.87 20.02
CA SER A 52 -3.26 -15.25 21.34
C SER A 52 -4.08 -16.01 22.39
N THR A 53 -5.19 -16.65 21.98
CA THR A 53 -6.06 -17.50 22.83
C THR A 53 -5.61 -18.96 22.87
N LYS A 54 -4.48 -19.31 22.22
CA LYS A 54 -3.93 -20.67 22.11
C LYS A 54 -4.85 -21.65 21.36
N GLU A 55 -5.66 -21.13 20.46
CA GLU A 55 -6.49 -21.91 19.56
C GLU A 55 -5.71 -22.33 18.31
N ASN A 56 -6.24 -23.29 17.57
CA ASN A 56 -5.65 -23.69 16.29
C ASN A 56 -5.90 -22.62 15.23
N ILE A 57 -4.84 -21.93 14.81
CA ILE A 57 -4.90 -20.85 13.83
C ILE A 57 -5.31 -21.29 12.42
N TYR A 58 -5.35 -22.58 12.14
CA TYR A 58 -5.77 -23.15 10.86
C TYR A 58 -7.16 -23.78 10.90
N ALA A 59 -7.77 -23.87 12.09
CA ALA A 59 -9.08 -24.47 12.23
C ALA A 59 -10.21 -23.51 11.84
N PRO A 60 -11.12 -23.92 10.95
CA PRO A 60 -12.34 -23.15 10.68
C PRO A 60 -13.25 -23.09 11.91
N PRO A 61 -14.24 -22.19 11.97
CA PRO A 61 -14.58 -21.23 10.91
C PRO A 61 -13.69 -20.01 10.93
N PHE A 62 -13.51 -19.41 9.74
CA PHE A 62 -12.99 -18.08 9.59
C PHE A 62 -14.04 -17.15 8.99
N ILE A 63 -13.87 -15.85 9.19
CA ILE A 63 -14.72 -14.81 8.64
C ILE A 63 -14.92 -15.05 7.13
N ARG A 64 -16.13 -14.92 6.63
CA ARG A 64 -16.52 -15.11 5.22
C ARG A 64 -16.20 -16.49 4.62
N GLY A 65 -15.96 -17.53 5.44
CA GLY A 65 -15.60 -18.87 4.95
C GLY A 65 -14.21 -18.96 4.32
N LEU A 66 -13.38 -17.95 4.48
CA LEU A 66 -11.98 -17.94 4.07
C LEU A 66 -11.15 -18.83 4.99
N GLN A 67 -9.90 -19.08 4.61
CA GLN A 67 -8.96 -19.86 5.41
C GLN A 67 -7.62 -19.14 5.54
N TYR A 68 -6.94 -19.34 6.65
CA TYR A 68 -5.60 -18.82 6.88
C TYR A 68 -4.55 -19.78 6.33
N TYR A 69 -3.70 -19.29 5.41
CA TYR A 69 -2.67 -20.10 4.73
C TYR A 69 -1.23 -19.63 5.01
N TYR A 70 -1.07 -18.63 5.88
CA TYR A 70 0.24 -18.05 6.16
C TYR A 70 0.91 -18.71 7.37
N SER A 71 2.17 -18.34 7.62
CA SER A 71 2.93 -18.90 8.73
C SER A 71 2.42 -18.45 10.10
N VAL A 72 2.62 -19.26 11.13
CA VAL A 72 2.39 -18.88 12.53
C VAL A 72 3.14 -17.62 12.92
N PHE A 73 4.35 -17.44 12.37
CA PHE A 73 5.17 -16.25 12.63
C PHE A 73 4.48 -14.95 12.15
N PHE A 74 3.78 -15.01 11.02
CA PHE A 74 3.03 -13.85 10.53
C PHE A 74 1.85 -13.52 11.46
N ALA A 75 1.09 -14.52 11.91
CA ALA A 75 0.03 -14.33 12.91
C ALA A 75 0.58 -13.74 14.22
N LEU A 76 1.77 -14.19 14.66
CA LEU A 76 2.44 -13.66 15.86
C LEU A 76 2.74 -12.16 15.75
N ILE A 77 3.24 -11.71 14.60
CA ILE A 77 3.52 -10.28 14.33
C ILE A 77 2.23 -9.45 14.40
N LEU A 78 1.09 -10.03 14.02
CA LEU A 78 -0.19 -9.33 13.98
C LEU A 78 -0.95 -9.33 15.31
N ILE A 79 -0.52 -10.07 16.35
CA ILE A 79 -1.16 -10.04 17.66
C ILE A 79 -1.38 -8.61 18.20
N PRO A 80 -0.41 -7.67 18.14
CA PRO A 80 -0.62 -6.31 18.61
C PRO A 80 -1.73 -5.55 17.88
N PHE A 81 -2.10 -5.99 16.69
CA PHE A 81 -3.13 -5.37 15.86
C PHE A 81 -4.50 -6.05 15.98
N SER A 82 -4.60 -7.22 16.66
CA SER A 82 -5.84 -8.01 16.69
C SER A 82 -6.91 -7.48 17.65
N PHE A 83 -6.64 -6.39 18.39
CA PHE A 83 -7.58 -5.85 19.39
C PHE A 83 -8.71 -5.01 18.81
N THR A 84 -8.48 -4.33 17.68
CA THR A 84 -9.45 -3.45 17.04
C THR A 84 -9.36 -3.58 15.53
N THR A 85 -10.18 -4.46 14.96
CA THR A 85 -10.13 -4.81 13.53
C THR A 85 -10.14 -3.58 12.63
N PHE A 86 -11.14 -2.70 12.79
CA PHE A 86 -11.27 -1.50 11.96
C PHE A 86 -10.02 -0.59 12.00
N ILE A 87 -9.49 -0.28 13.19
CA ILE A 87 -8.30 0.58 13.31
C ILE A 87 -7.08 -0.09 12.68
N SER A 88 -6.94 -1.38 12.88
CA SER A 88 -5.82 -2.17 12.32
C SER A 88 -5.86 -2.22 10.81
N GLU A 89 -7.04 -2.37 10.22
CA GLU A 89 -7.24 -2.33 8.77
C GLU A 89 -6.92 -0.95 8.19
N VAL A 90 -7.36 0.13 8.83
CA VAL A 90 -7.01 1.50 8.41
C VAL A 90 -5.50 1.70 8.46
N ILE A 91 -4.84 1.31 9.56
CA ILE A 91 -3.38 1.43 9.68
C ILE A 91 -2.68 0.61 8.62
N TRP A 92 -3.10 -0.65 8.40
CA TRP A 92 -2.49 -1.53 7.42
C TRP A 92 -2.69 -1.05 5.98
N SER A 93 -3.87 -0.55 5.67
CA SER A 93 -4.15 0.06 4.36
C SER A 93 -3.26 1.30 4.12
N LEU A 94 -3.09 2.17 5.11
CA LEU A 94 -2.17 3.31 5.02
C LEU A 94 -0.72 2.86 4.86
N LEU A 95 -0.29 1.81 5.56
CA LEU A 95 1.03 1.21 5.38
C LEU A 95 1.21 0.65 3.96
N SER A 96 0.17 0.08 3.36
CA SER A 96 0.21 -0.40 1.96
C SER A 96 0.48 0.75 0.99
N TYR A 97 -0.12 1.92 1.15
CA TYR A 97 0.20 3.12 0.37
C TYR A 97 1.63 3.61 0.62
N PHE A 98 2.09 3.57 1.86
CA PHE A 98 3.47 3.91 2.20
C PHE A 98 4.47 2.97 1.53
N PHE A 99 4.24 1.66 1.56
CA PHE A 99 5.09 0.67 0.90
C PHE A 99 5.07 0.83 -0.62
N LEU A 100 3.91 1.08 -1.22
CA LEU A 100 3.80 1.38 -2.65
C LEU A 100 4.65 2.60 -3.05
N TYR A 101 4.59 3.67 -2.26
CA TYR A 101 5.43 4.84 -2.45
C TYR A 101 6.93 4.49 -2.32
N ARG A 102 7.31 3.69 -1.32
CA ARG A 102 8.71 3.25 -1.11
C ARG A 102 9.20 2.36 -2.26
N ILE A 103 8.40 1.43 -2.74
CA ILE A 103 8.71 0.60 -3.91
C ILE A 103 8.98 1.49 -5.12
N PHE A 104 8.13 2.47 -5.38
CA PHE A 104 8.31 3.40 -6.49
C PHE A 104 9.60 4.24 -6.36
N THR A 105 9.95 4.69 -5.15
CA THR A 105 11.20 5.42 -4.91
C THR A 105 12.43 4.54 -5.08
N LEU A 106 12.37 3.27 -4.64
CA LEU A 106 13.46 2.30 -4.83
C LEU A 106 13.69 2.00 -6.31
N ILE A 107 12.63 1.74 -7.08
CA ILE A 107 12.72 1.54 -8.52
C ILE A 107 13.45 2.72 -9.18
N LYS A 108 13.11 3.96 -8.80
CA LYS A 108 13.80 5.16 -9.31
C LYS A 108 15.28 5.22 -8.95
N THR A 109 15.68 4.64 -7.82
CA THR A 109 17.07 4.64 -7.37
C THR A 109 17.91 3.58 -8.07
N TYR A 110 17.30 2.41 -8.31
CA TYR A 110 18.03 1.27 -8.91
C TYR A 110 18.08 1.30 -10.44
N PHE A 111 17.09 1.94 -11.08
CA PHE A 111 17.08 2.05 -12.54
C PHE A 111 17.68 3.39 -12.98
N ASP A 112 18.67 3.33 -13.86
CA ASP A 112 19.25 4.51 -14.48
C ASP A 112 18.33 5.04 -15.60
N PHE A 113 17.45 5.95 -15.24
CA PHE A 113 16.56 6.61 -16.19
C PHE A 113 17.21 7.74 -16.99
N THR A 114 18.48 8.07 -16.71
CA THR A 114 19.20 9.15 -17.44
C THR A 114 19.45 8.78 -18.90
N LEU A 115 19.46 7.48 -19.22
CA LEU A 115 19.56 6.97 -20.59
C LEU A 115 18.29 7.17 -21.43
N LEU A 116 17.17 7.52 -20.80
CA LEU A 116 15.90 7.72 -21.48
C LEU A 116 15.67 9.19 -21.80
N THR A 117 15.16 9.46 -22.99
CA THR A 117 14.61 10.78 -23.30
C THR A 117 13.38 11.05 -22.42
N THR A 118 13.05 12.31 -22.19
CA THR A 118 11.86 12.71 -21.40
C THR A 118 10.56 12.04 -21.91
N LYS A 119 10.43 11.88 -23.24
CA LYS A 119 9.27 11.21 -23.86
C LYS A 119 9.24 9.72 -23.49
N GLN A 120 10.36 9.02 -23.64
CA GLN A 120 10.49 7.60 -23.32
C GLN A 120 10.22 7.35 -21.83
N TYR A 121 10.78 8.18 -20.94
CA TYR A 121 10.53 8.08 -19.50
C TYR A 121 9.04 8.24 -19.17
N ARG A 122 8.37 9.26 -19.73
CA ARG A 122 6.92 9.45 -19.52
C ARG A 122 6.11 8.25 -20.03
N THR A 123 6.43 7.77 -21.23
CA THR A 123 5.76 6.58 -21.81
C THR A 123 5.96 5.36 -20.90
N TRP A 124 7.18 5.14 -20.44
CA TRP A 124 7.49 4.03 -19.53
C TRP A 124 6.67 4.13 -18.23
N VAL A 125 6.64 5.28 -17.57
CA VAL A 125 5.86 5.49 -16.35
C VAL A 125 4.37 5.23 -16.58
N ILE A 126 3.79 5.78 -17.66
CA ILE A 126 2.37 5.62 -17.98
C ILE A 126 2.04 4.13 -18.25
N LEU A 127 2.84 3.45 -19.05
CA LEU A 127 2.63 2.02 -19.34
C LEU A 127 2.74 1.18 -18.09
N THR A 128 3.76 1.42 -17.25
CA THR A 128 3.92 0.70 -15.97
C THR A 128 2.71 0.91 -15.06
N LEU A 129 2.23 2.14 -14.92
CA LEU A 129 1.05 2.45 -14.12
C LEU A 129 -0.20 1.76 -14.67
N ILE A 130 -0.43 1.80 -15.99
CA ILE A 130 -1.59 1.14 -16.61
C ILE A 130 -1.54 -0.36 -16.39
N LEU A 131 -0.39 -1.01 -16.63
CA LEU A 131 -0.23 -2.46 -16.51
C LEU A 131 -0.34 -2.94 -15.05
N SER A 132 0.12 -2.14 -14.09
CA SER A 132 0.05 -2.48 -12.67
C SER A 132 -1.23 -2.02 -11.97
N LEU A 133 -2.05 -1.18 -12.62
CA LEU A 133 -3.19 -0.52 -12.00
C LEU A 133 -4.18 -1.51 -11.38
N GLN A 134 -4.57 -2.54 -12.11
CA GLN A 134 -5.52 -3.54 -11.62
C GLN A 134 -4.96 -4.28 -10.40
N PHE A 135 -3.67 -4.62 -10.41
CA PHE A 135 -3.00 -5.26 -9.29
C PHE A 135 -2.95 -4.34 -8.07
N ILE A 136 -2.60 -3.06 -8.26
CA ILE A 136 -2.55 -2.07 -7.19
C ILE A 136 -3.94 -1.88 -6.57
N LEU A 137 -4.96 -1.66 -7.39
CA LEU A 137 -6.33 -1.45 -6.92
C LEU A 137 -6.86 -2.66 -6.17
N TYR A 138 -6.61 -3.88 -6.67
CA TYR A 138 -7.03 -5.11 -6.01
C TYR A 138 -6.34 -5.28 -4.64
N ASN A 139 -5.03 -5.07 -4.57
CA ASN A 139 -4.30 -5.19 -3.31
C ASN A 139 -4.75 -4.16 -2.26
N VAL A 140 -5.07 -2.93 -2.68
CA VAL A 140 -5.60 -1.91 -1.78
C VAL A 140 -7.02 -2.26 -1.33
N ALA A 141 -7.91 -2.66 -2.26
CA ALA A 141 -9.30 -2.99 -1.95
C ALA A 141 -9.44 -4.20 -1.02
N MET A 142 -8.57 -5.20 -1.15
CA MET A 142 -8.59 -6.41 -0.31
C MET A 142 -7.70 -6.28 0.94
N ILE A 143 -7.09 -5.13 1.16
CA ILE A 143 -6.16 -4.88 2.29
C ILE A 143 -5.09 -5.99 2.37
N GLN A 144 -4.49 -6.33 1.21
CA GLN A 144 -3.52 -7.42 1.11
C GLN A 144 -2.15 -7.04 1.66
N ILE A 145 -1.39 -8.06 2.07
CA ILE A 145 -0.03 -7.93 2.60
C ILE A 145 1.06 -7.92 1.54
N THR A 146 0.70 -7.99 0.27
CA THR A 146 1.63 -8.17 -0.85
C THR A 146 2.70 -7.08 -0.90
N PHE A 147 2.34 -5.81 -0.69
CA PHE A 147 3.31 -4.71 -0.70
C PHE A 147 4.33 -4.80 0.44
N PHE A 148 3.95 -5.35 1.59
CA PHE A 148 4.86 -5.62 2.70
C PHE A 148 5.93 -6.64 2.31
N PHE A 149 5.54 -7.75 1.67
CA PHE A 149 6.48 -8.76 1.20
C PHE A 149 7.40 -8.25 0.09
N ILE A 150 6.87 -7.51 -0.88
CA ILE A 150 7.69 -6.90 -1.93
C ILE A 150 8.74 -5.96 -1.32
N MET A 151 8.34 -5.15 -0.35
CA MET A 151 9.25 -4.23 0.36
C MET A 151 10.36 -4.95 1.14
N GLY A 152 10.04 -6.11 1.72
CA GLY A 152 11.02 -6.91 2.47
C GLY A 152 12.00 -7.68 1.56
N TYR A 153 11.66 -7.86 0.28
CA TYR A 153 12.51 -8.51 -0.71
C TYR A 153 13.49 -7.54 -1.39
N LEU A 154 13.12 -6.26 -1.53
CA LEU A 154 13.94 -5.20 -2.15
C LEU A 154 14.96 -4.62 -1.18
#